data_4913ea8144cbaa99273399ed5168b386
#
_entry.id   4913ea8144cbaa99273399ed5168b386
#
_cell.length_a   1.000
_cell.length_b   1.000
_cell.length_c   1.000
_cell.angle_alpha   90.00
_cell.angle_beta   90.00
_cell.angle_gamma   90.00
#
_symmetry.space_group_name_H-M   'P 1'
#
loop_
_entity.id
_entity.type
_entity.pdbx_description
1 polymer ?
#
loop_
_entity_poly.entity_id
_entity_poly.type
_entity_poly.pdbx_seq_one_letter_code
_entity_poly.pdbx_strand_id
1 'polypeptide(L)'
;QRENRRLIGRYAAGLSVWNGFAYTGGFSLAAALGGATRVVTVDRAPVAIEAARRNFALNGLDPQAHGFFADDVFTHLEAVRAQGLTYDMVIVDPPSFAPTAKALPAALAAYRDLHRLAMEVVAPGGLLVAASCSSHVPETAFLGTLVEAAAELKRRCRVLEIQSQPADHPHLPAFPEGRYLKC
;
A
#
# COMPACT_ATOMS: atom_id res chain seq x y z
N GLN A 1 -0.29 8.50 9.21
CA GLN A 1 -0.52 8.44 7.73
C GLN A 1 -1.82 9.13 7.27
N ARG A 2 -2.32 10.12 8.01
CA ARG A 2 -3.59 10.80 7.69
C ARG A 2 -3.53 11.50 6.33
N GLU A 3 -2.42 12.18 6.04
CA GLU A 3 -2.26 12.94 4.79
C GLU A 3 -2.19 11.99 3.58
N ASN A 4 -1.51 10.84 3.73
CA ASN A 4 -1.46 9.82 2.69
C ASN A 4 -2.87 9.27 2.40
N ARG A 5 -3.70 9.02 3.44
CA ARG A 5 -5.10 8.62 3.24
C ARG A 5 -5.92 9.69 2.50
N ARG A 6 -5.73 10.98 2.83
CA ARG A 6 -6.39 12.09 2.11
C ARG A 6 -5.98 12.15 0.64
N LEU A 7 -4.69 11.91 0.38
CA LEU A 7 -4.15 11.86 -0.98
C LEU A 7 -4.81 10.75 -1.77
N ILE A 8 -4.86 9.53 -1.22
CA ILE A 8 -5.55 8.40 -1.83
C ILE A 8 -7.00 8.74 -2.17
N GLY A 9 -7.75 9.32 -1.23
CA GLY A 9 -9.14 9.74 -1.48
C GLY A 9 -9.29 10.71 -2.67
N ARG A 10 -8.31 11.61 -2.88
CA ARG A 10 -8.34 12.53 -4.03
C ARG A 10 -8.12 11.85 -5.38
N TYR A 11 -7.32 10.78 -5.41
CA TYR A 11 -7.01 10.06 -6.65
C TYR A 11 -8.01 8.93 -6.96
N ALA A 12 -8.82 8.50 -5.97
CA ALA A 12 -9.59 7.26 -6.07
C ALA A 12 -10.88 7.35 -6.88
N ALA A 13 -11.36 8.56 -7.23
CA ALA A 13 -12.65 8.74 -7.90
C ALA A 13 -12.74 7.96 -9.22
N GLY A 14 -13.73 7.07 -9.33
CA GLY A 14 -13.97 6.24 -10.51
C GLY A 14 -13.03 5.03 -10.65
N LEU A 15 -12.06 4.86 -9.75
CA LEU A 15 -11.05 3.80 -9.84
C LEU A 15 -11.49 2.51 -9.13
N SER A 16 -11.02 1.38 -9.63
CA SER A 16 -10.93 0.11 -8.90
C SER A 16 -9.65 0.10 -8.06
N VAL A 17 -9.76 -0.20 -6.76
CA VAL A 17 -8.64 -0.11 -5.81
C VAL A 17 -8.38 -1.45 -5.14
N TRP A 18 -7.12 -1.86 -5.07
CA TRP A 18 -6.66 -2.98 -4.26
C TRP A 18 -5.71 -2.48 -3.17
N ASN A 19 -5.94 -2.87 -1.91
CA ASN A 19 -5.15 -2.43 -0.77
C ASN A 19 -4.71 -3.63 0.07
N GLY A 20 -3.42 -3.89 0.13
CA GLY A 20 -2.78 -4.92 0.96
C GLY A 20 -2.14 -4.35 2.22
N PHE A 21 -1.97 -5.22 3.24
CA PHE A 21 -1.56 -4.86 4.60
C PHE A 21 -2.51 -3.82 5.20
N ALA A 22 -3.79 -4.00 4.92
CA ALA A 22 -4.79 -2.95 5.09
C ALA A 22 -5.12 -2.65 6.56
N TYR A 23 -4.76 -3.55 7.49
CA TYR A 23 -5.13 -3.46 8.91
C TYR A 23 -6.64 -3.21 9.03
N THR A 24 -7.07 -2.19 9.74
CA THR A 24 -8.48 -1.81 9.88
C THR A 24 -9.05 -1.04 8.69
N GLY A 25 -8.40 -1.08 7.53
CA GLY A 25 -8.90 -0.56 6.26
C GLY A 25 -8.80 0.95 6.06
N GLY A 26 -7.86 1.64 6.73
CA GLY A 26 -7.79 3.10 6.68
C GLY A 26 -7.59 3.69 5.28
N PHE A 27 -6.73 3.08 4.44
CA PHE A 27 -6.56 3.47 3.04
C PHE A 27 -7.75 3.04 2.19
N SER A 28 -8.27 1.82 2.42
CA SER A 28 -9.46 1.32 1.73
C SER A 28 -10.67 2.24 1.93
N LEU A 29 -10.90 2.65 3.18
CA LEU A 29 -11.99 3.56 3.53
C LEU A 29 -11.81 4.93 2.86
N ALA A 30 -10.59 5.47 2.88
CA ALA A 30 -10.29 6.74 2.22
C ALA A 30 -10.54 6.67 0.70
N ALA A 31 -10.15 5.57 0.05
CA ALA A 31 -10.41 5.35 -1.36
C ALA A 31 -11.92 5.25 -1.65
N ALA A 32 -12.67 4.48 -0.86
CA ALA A 32 -14.12 4.32 -1.04
C ALA A 32 -14.87 5.65 -0.85
N LEU A 33 -14.54 6.41 0.21
CA LEU A 33 -15.10 7.75 0.45
C LEU A 33 -14.69 8.76 -0.64
N GLY A 34 -13.54 8.55 -1.28
CA GLY A 34 -13.06 9.33 -2.43
C GLY A 34 -13.73 8.96 -3.75
N GLY A 35 -14.70 8.04 -3.75
CA GLY A 35 -15.47 7.66 -4.94
C GLY A 35 -14.87 6.51 -5.75
N ALA A 36 -14.04 5.66 -5.15
CA ALA A 36 -13.62 4.41 -5.79
C ALA A 36 -14.84 3.55 -6.11
N THR A 37 -14.88 2.98 -7.32
CA THR A 37 -16.00 2.13 -7.79
C THR A 37 -16.04 0.80 -7.05
N ARG A 38 -14.88 0.27 -6.70
CA ARG A 38 -14.73 -0.95 -5.92
C ARG A 38 -13.40 -0.92 -5.18
N VAL A 39 -13.40 -1.36 -3.93
CA VAL A 39 -12.18 -1.51 -3.12
C VAL A 39 -12.06 -2.95 -2.67
N VAL A 40 -10.89 -3.54 -2.86
CA VAL A 40 -10.48 -4.83 -2.29
C VAL A 40 -9.51 -4.56 -1.16
N THR A 41 -9.82 -5.09 0.03
CA THR A 41 -9.09 -4.89 1.29
C THR A 41 -8.53 -6.23 1.73
N VAL A 42 -7.21 -6.34 1.85
CA VAL A 42 -6.52 -7.58 2.19
C VAL A 42 -5.62 -7.37 3.39
N ASP A 43 -5.77 -8.21 4.39
CA ASP A 43 -4.87 -8.29 5.55
C ASP A 43 -4.88 -9.72 6.10
N ARG A 44 -3.75 -10.18 6.63
CA ARG A 44 -3.66 -11.53 7.19
C ARG A 44 -4.48 -11.73 8.48
N ALA A 45 -4.83 -10.65 9.19
CA ALA A 45 -5.52 -10.70 10.46
C ALA A 45 -7.05 -10.65 10.27
N PRO A 46 -7.81 -11.74 10.54
CA PRO A 46 -9.27 -11.76 10.37
C PRO A 46 -9.98 -10.67 11.19
N VAL A 47 -9.49 -10.41 12.41
CA VAL A 47 -10.05 -9.36 13.29
C VAL A 47 -9.90 -7.96 12.68
N ALA A 48 -8.77 -7.69 12.00
CA ALA A 48 -8.53 -6.42 11.31
C ALA A 48 -9.47 -6.26 10.11
N ILE A 49 -9.67 -7.31 9.33
CA ILE A 49 -10.60 -7.32 8.19
C ILE A 49 -12.05 -7.10 8.65
N GLU A 50 -12.46 -7.73 9.75
CA GLU A 50 -13.80 -7.50 10.30
C GLU A 50 -13.96 -6.06 10.82
N ALA A 51 -12.90 -5.48 11.42
CA ALA A 51 -12.89 -4.07 11.80
C ALA A 51 -12.96 -3.15 10.57
N ALA A 52 -12.26 -3.47 9.47
CA ALA A 52 -12.33 -2.73 8.23
C ALA A 52 -13.76 -2.73 7.66
N ARG A 53 -14.43 -3.88 7.64
CA ARG A 53 -15.82 -4.02 7.21
C ARG A 53 -16.77 -3.14 8.04
N ARG A 54 -16.61 -3.16 9.38
CA ARG A 54 -17.38 -2.30 10.28
C ARG A 54 -17.11 -0.81 10.04
N ASN A 55 -15.86 -0.44 9.77
CA ASN A 55 -15.50 0.95 9.47
C ASN A 55 -16.21 1.45 8.20
N PHE A 56 -16.37 0.61 7.17
CA PHE A 56 -17.15 0.97 5.99
C PHE A 56 -18.61 1.22 6.36
N ALA A 57 -19.26 0.32 7.09
CA ALA A 57 -20.65 0.47 7.51
C ALA A 57 -20.85 1.74 8.38
N LEU A 58 -19.94 2.00 9.34
CA LEU A 58 -19.98 3.20 10.19
C LEU A 58 -19.86 4.52 9.42
N ASN A 59 -19.27 4.48 8.22
CA ASN A 59 -19.14 5.64 7.34
C ASN A 59 -20.21 5.68 6.22
N GLY A 60 -21.26 4.88 6.35
CA GLY A 60 -22.39 4.89 5.41
C GLY A 60 -22.11 4.21 4.07
N LEU A 61 -21.03 3.44 3.95
CA LEU A 61 -20.71 2.65 2.78
C LEU A 61 -21.30 1.24 2.92
N ASP A 62 -21.78 0.67 1.82
CA ASP A 62 -22.21 -0.73 1.80
C ASP A 62 -20.99 -1.67 1.73
N PRO A 63 -20.68 -2.44 2.78
CA PRO A 63 -19.54 -3.35 2.72
C PRO A 63 -19.69 -4.46 1.68
N GLN A 64 -20.91 -4.77 1.22
CA GLN A 64 -21.13 -5.82 0.22
C GLN A 64 -20.73 -5.38 -1.19
N ALA A 65 -20.65 -4.07 -1.44
CA ALA A 65 -20.14 -3.52 -2.69
C ALA A 65 -18.61 -3.63 -2.84
N HIS A 66 -17.92 -4.05 -1.78
CA HIS A 66 -16.46 -4.09 -1.69
C HIS A 66 -15.95 -5.50 -1.33
N GLY A 67 -14.66 -5.76 -1.52
CA GLY A 67 -14.01 -7.03 -1.15
C GLY A 67 -13.23 -6.93 0.16
N PHE A 68 -13.35 -7.94 1.02
CA PHE A 68 -12.61 -8.01 2.30
C PHE A 68 -12.08 -9.43 2.47
N PHE A 69 -10.76 -9.59 2.51
CA PHE A 69 -10.10 -10.89 2.53
C PHE A 69 -9.09 -10.98 3.67
N ALA A 70 -9.30 -11.97 4.54
CA ALA A 70 -8.32 -12.36 5.56
C ALA A 70 -7.33 -13.34 4.92
N ASP A 71 -6.27 -12.83 4.30
CA ASP A 71 -5.33 -13.61 3.51
C ASP A 71 -3.92 -13.02 3.59
N ASP A 72 -2.91 -13.83 3.25
CA ASP A 72 -1.55 -13.34 3.05
C ASP A 72 -1.50 -12.48 1.79
N VAL A 73 -0.88 -11.30 1.89
CA VAL A 73 -0.85 -10.31 0.83
C VAL A 73 -0.12 -10.80 -0.42
N PHE A 74 1.00 -11.51 -0.25
CA PHE A 74 1.76 -12.04 -1.38
C PHE A 74 0.96 -13.13 -2.10
N THR A 75 0.40 -14.07 -1.34
CA THR A 75 -0.45 -15.15 -1.87
C THR A 75 -1.66 -14.58 -2.60
N HIS A 76 -2.31 -13.56 -2.04
CA HIS A 76 -3.46 -12.92 -2.68
C HIS A 76 -3.08 -12.19 -3.97
N LEU A 77 -1.95 -11.48 -4.01
CA LEU A 77 -1.44 -10.84 -5.24
C LEU A 77 -1.13 -11.88 -6.33
N GLU A 78 -0.52 -13.01 -5.96
CA GLU A 78 -0.26 -14.11 -6.90
C GLU A 78 -1.56 -14.68 -7.46
N ALA A 79 -2.59 -14.87 -6.64
CA ALA A 79 -3.89 -15.34 -7.09
C ALA A 79 -4.59 -14.34 -8.02
N VAL A 80 -4.53 -13.04 -7.72
CA VAL A 80 -5.05 -11.95 -8.58
C VAL A 80 -4.35 -11.97 -9.94
N ARG A 81 -3.01 -12.06 -9.93
CA ARG A 81 -2.19 -12.16 -11.15
C ARG A 81 -2.55 -13.39 -11.98
N ALA A 82 -2.66 -14.55 -11.34
CA ALA A 82 -2.98 -15.81 -12.03
C ALA A 82 -4.36 -15.78 -12.70
N GLN A 83 -5.30 -14.98 -12.17
CA GLN A 83 -6.62 -14.74 -12.75
C GLN A 83 -6.61 -13.67 -13.85
N GLY A 84 -5.47 -13.02 -14.11
CA GLY A 84 -5.37 -11.93 -15.09
C GLY A 84 -6.13 -10.65 -14.67
N LEU A 85 -6.44 -10.50 -13.38
CA LEU A 85 -7.14 -9.33 -12.86
C LEU A 85 -6.17 -8.17 -12.66
N THR A 86 -6.66 -6.95 -12.90
CA THR A 86 -5.90 -5.71 -12.66
C THR A 86 -6.76 -4.68 -11.95
N TYR A 87 -6.10 -3.72 -11.31
CA TYR A 87 -6.72 -2.60 -10.59
C TYR A 87 -6.14 -1.28 -11.07
N ASP A 88 -6.96 -0.23 -11.07
CA ASP A 88 -6.51 1.11 -11.45
C ASP A 88 -5.59 1.72 -10.38
N MET A 89 -5.76 1.31 -9.11
CA MET A 89 -4.88 1.70 -8.01
C MET A 89 -4.55 0.48 -7.14
N VAL A 90 -3.27 0.27 -6.88
CA VAL A 90 -2.77 -0.76 -5.95
C VAL A 90 -2.02 -0.08 -4.83
N ILE A 91 -2.35 -0.39 -3.58
CA ILE A 91 -1.76 0.19 -2.36
C ILE A 91 -1.10 -0.93 -1.57
N VAL A 92 0.19 -0.75 -1.22
CA VAL A 92 0.95 -1.65 -0.37
C VAL A 92 1.66 -0.87 0.74
N ASP A 93 1.27 -1.11 1.98
CA ASP A 93 1.82 -0.47 3.20
C ASP A 93 2.21 -1.55 4.23
N PRO A 94 3.26 -2.34 3.94
CA PRO A 94 3.66 -3.46 4.78
C PRO A 94 4.17 -3.02 6.15
N PRO A 95 4.14 -3.90 7.15
CA PRO A 95 4.87 -3.69 8.40
C PRO A 95 6.37 -3.58 8.11
N SER A 96 7.15 -3.12 9.10
CA SER A 96 8.60 -2.99 8.93
C SER A 96 9.25 -4.33 8.57
N PHE A 97 9.85 -4.42 7.38
CA PHE A 97 10.67 -5.57 6.96
C PHE A 97 12.10 -5.48 7.49
N ALA A 98 12.55 -4.30 7.95
CA ALA A 98 13.87 -4.11 8.54
C ALA A 98 13.79 -3.65 10.01
N PRO A 99 13.47 -4.56 10.96
CA PRO A 99 13.44 -4.21 12.39
C PRO A 99 14.85 -3.91 12.94
N THR A 100 15.90 -4.29 12.24
CA THR A 100 17.30 -4.01 12.57
C THR A 100 18.09 -3.66 11.30
N ALA A 101 19.22 -2.97 11.44
CA ALA A 101 20.12 -2.66 10.31
C ALA A 101 20.62 -3.92 9.59
N LYS A 102 20.85 -5.01 10.32
CA LYS A 102 21.28 -6.31 9.73
C LYS A 102 20.22 -6.92 8.79
N ALA A 103 18.94 -6.60 8.99
CA ALA A 103 17.86 -7.10 8.17
C ALA A 103 17.72 -6.33 6.84
N LEU A 104 18.47 -5.25 6.61
CA LEU A 104 18.32 -4.40 5.43
C LEU A 104 18.39 -5.16 4.10
N PRO A 105 19.37 -6.05 3.82
CA PRO A 105 19.41 -6.75 2.53
C PRO A 105 18.16 -7.63 2.28
N ALA A 106 17.72 -8.36 3.29
CA ALA A 106 16.51 -9.19 3.20
C ALA A 106 15.24 -8.35 3.03
N ALA A 107 15.17 -7.20 3.72
CA ALA A 107 14.06 -6.26 3.60
C ALA A 107 13.97 -5.66 2.19
N LEU A 108 15.08 -5.27 1.58
CA LEU A 108 15.11 -4.74 0.22
C LEU A 108 14.66 -5.80 -0.79
N ALA A 109 15.08 -7.06 -0.63
CA ALA A 109 14.61 -8.16 -1.46
C ALA A 109 13.08 -8.34 -1.32
N ALA A 110 12.55 -8.34 -0.09
CA ALA A 110 11.11 -8.46 0.16
C ALA A 110 10.31 -7.28 -0.43
N TYR A 111 10.82 -6.03 -0.32
CA TYR A 111 10.20 -4.87 -0.96
C TYR A 111 10.21 -4.99 -2.49
N ARG A 112 11.32 -5.40 -3.10
CA ARG A 112 11.40 -5.59 -4.55
C ARG A 112 10.36 -6.62 -5.02
N ASP A 113 10.26 -7.76 -4.33
CA ASP A 113 9.31 -8.82 -4.68
C ASP A 113 7.86 -8.35 -4.51
N LEU A 114 7.55 -7.63 -3.43
CA LEU A 114 6.24 -7.01 -3.20
C LEU A 114 5.89 -6.00 -4.30
N HIS A 115 6.83 -5.10 -4.64
CA HIS A 115 6.63 -4.09 -5.68
C HIS A 115 6.43 -4.72 -7.05
N ARG A 116 7.18 -5.78 -7.37
CA ARG A 116 7.02 -6.54 -8.61
C ARG A 116 5.61 -7.14 -8.69
N LEU A 117 5.17 -7.88 -7.69
CA LEU A 117 3.84 -8.48 -7.66
C LEU A 117 2.73 -7.41 -7.72
N ALA A 118 2.88 -6.33 -6.96
CA ALA A 118 1.93 -5.22 -6.99
C ALA A 118 1.85 -4.57 -8.38
N MET A 119 3.00 -4.32 -9.04
CA MET A 119 3.05 -3.77 -10.38
C MET A 119 2.40 -4.69 -11.43
N GLU A 120 2.51 -6.01 -11.28
CA GLU A 120 1.89 -6.96 -12.21
C GLU A 120 0.36 -6.86 -12.25
N VAL A 121 -0.25 -6.44 -11.14
CA VAL A 121 -1.71 -6.28 -11.00
C VAL A 121 -2.19 -4.83 -11.13
N VAL A 122 -1.29 -3.87 -11.36
CA VAL A 122 -1.67 -2.49 -11.73
C VAL A 122 -2.02 -2.44 -13.21
N ALA A 123 -3.20 -1.93 -13.54
CA ALA A 123 -3.64 -1.70 -14.91
C ALA A 123 -2.69 -0.76 -15.68
N PRO A 124 -2.62 -0.83 -17.02
CA PRO A 124 -1.88 0.17 -17.81
C PRO A 124 -2.39 1.59 -17.53
N GLY A 125 -1.47 2.49 -17.17
CA GLY A 125 -1.83 3.86 -16.76
C GLY A 125 -2.35 4.00 -15.34
N GLY A 126 -2.42 2.90 -14.57
CA GLY A 126 -2.86 2.89 -13.19
C GLY A 126 -1.78 3.38 -12.20
N LEU A 127 -2.14 3.43 -10.93
CA LEU A 127 -1.34 3.98 -9.84
C LEU A 127 -0.83 2.87 -8.92
N LEU A 128 0.44 2.90 -8.57
CA LEU A 128 0.99 2.15 -7.44
C LEU A 128 1.28 3.12 -6.30
N VAL A 129 0.76 2.83 -5.13
CA VAL A 129 1.08 3.51 -3.87
C VAL A 129 1.89 2.54 -3.02
N ALA A 130 3.15 2.85 -2.82
CA ALA A 130 4.05 2.03 -2.04
C ALA A 130 4.53 2.79 -0.81
N ALA A 131 4.37 2.21 0.38
CA ALA A 131 4.78 2.81 1.63
C ALA A 131 5.76 1.92 2.41
N SER A 132 6.53 2.55 3.28
CA SER A 132 7.42 1.86 4.22
C SER A 132 7.48 2.62 5.53
N CYS A 133 7.34 1.89 6.64
CA CYS A 133 7.59 2.39 8.00
C CYS A 133 8.93 1.90 8.57
N SER A 134 9.83 1.35 7.76
CA SER A 134 11.14 0.84 8.20
C SER A 134 12.16 1.97 8.36
N SER A 135 12.59 2.24 9.60
CA SER A 135 13.62 3.27 9.90
C SER A 135 14.98 2.94 9.28
N HIS A 136 15.33 1.67 9.19
CA HIS A 136 16.60 1.20 8.64
C HIS A 136 16.62 1.12 7.09
N VAL A 137 15.52 1.43 6.41
CA VAL A 137 15.46 1.47 4.94
C VAL A 137 15.52 2.92 4.48
N PRO A 138 16.64 3.41 3.91
CA PRO A 138 16.71 4.75 3.34
C PRO A 138 15.71 4.94 2.20
N GLU A 139 15.22 6.16 2.00
CA GLU A 139 14.27 6.48 0.92
C GLU A 139 14.83 6.11 -0.45
N THR A 140 16.11 6.41 -0.71
CA THR A 140 16.78 6.08 -1.96
C THR A 140 16.84 4.57 -2.22
N ALA A 141 17.08 3.76 -1.18
CA ALA A 141 17.09 2.31 -1.30
C ALA A 141 15.67 1.76 -1.54
N PHE A 142 14.66 2.34 -0.88
CA PHE A 142 13.26 2.00 -1.10
C PHE A 142 12.81 2.32 -2.53
N LEU A 143 13.14 3.51 -3.04
CA LEU A 143 12.89 3.87 -4.45
C LEU A 143 13.64 2.95 -5.42
N GLY A 144 14.86 2.53 -5.05
CA GLY A 144 15.64 1.55 -5.82
C GLY A 144 14.89 0.25 -6.06
N THR A 145 14.17 -0.26 -5.06
CA THR A 145 13.40 -1.51 -5.22
C THR A 145 12.22 -1.36 -6.19
N LEU A 146 11.62 -0.17 -6.32
CA LEU A 146 10.61 0.13 -7.35
C LEU A 146 11.24 0.17 -8.75
N VAL A 147 12.43 0.76 -8.88
CA VAL A 147 13.16 0.82 -10.16
C VAL A 147 13.53 -0.59 -10.62
N GLU A 148 14.05 -1.43 -9.72
CA GLU A 148 14.40 -2.82 -10.02
C GLU A 148 13.18 -3.63 -10.46
N ALA A 149 12.06 -3.54 -9.72
CA ALA A 149 10.81 -4.20 -10.06
C ALA A 149 10.25 -3.77 -11.43
N ALA A 150 10.28 -2.47 -11.70
CA ALA A 150 9.82 -1.92 -12.98
C ALA A 150 10.71 -2.39 -14.16
N ALA A 151 12.04 -2.43 -13.96
CA ALA A 151 12.99 -2.89 -14.96
C ALA A 151 12.79 -4.38 -15.29
N GLU A 152 12.61 -5.23 -14.27
CA GLU A 152 12.33 -6.65 -14.42
C GLU A 152 11.07 -6.91 -15.26
N LEU A 153 10.02 -6.12 -15.01
CA LEU A 153 8.75 -6.20 -15.74
C LEU A 153 8.75 -5.43 -17.07
N LYS A 154 9.84 -4.75 -17.42
CA LYS A 154 9.94 -3.87 -18.60
C LYS A 154 8.83 -2.80 -18.63
N ARG A 155 8.40 -2.33 -17.47
CA ARG A 155 7.38 -1.27 -17.31
C ARG A 155 8.05 0.08 -17.13
N ARG A 156 7.44 1.13 -17.70
CA ARG A 156 7.83 2.51 -17.42
C ARG A 156 6.99 3.06 -16.30
N CYS A 157 7.64 3.53 -15.23
CA CYS A 157 6.99 4.19 -14.10
C CYS A 157 7.42 5.65 -14.01
N ARG A 158 6.54 6.49 -13.46
CA ARG A 158 6.84 7.89 -13.09
C ARG A 158 6.46 8.08 -11.65
N VAL A 159 7.33 8.71 -10.88
CA VAL A 159 6.99 9.15 -9.53
C VAL A 159 6.15 10.41 -9.67
N LEU A 160 4.95 10.40 -9.13
CA LEU A 160 4.04 11.55 -9.12
C LEU A 160 4.24 12.37 -7.84
N GLU A 161 4.33 11.71 -6.69
CA GLU A 161 4.51 12.34 -5.40
C GLU A 161 5.39 11.47 -4.50
N ILE A 162 6.13 12.10 -3.60
CA ILE A 162 6.84 11.44 -2.50
C ILE A 162 6.38 12.14 -1.21
N GLN A 163 5.78 11.36 -0.31
CA GLN A 163 5.35 11.81 0.99
C GLN A 163 6.27 11.23 2.06
N SER A 164 6.76 12.08 2.94
CA SER A 164 7.56 11.67 4.09
C SER A 164 6.76 11.74 5.39
N GLN A 165 7.42 12.02 6.49
CA GLN A 165 6.83 12.09 7.82
C GLN A 165 5.72 13.16 7.89
N PRO A 166 4.45 12.78 8.05
CA PRO A 166 3.35 13.72 8.11
C PRO A 166 3.18 14.33 9.51
N ALA A 167 2.40 15.40 9.62
CA ALA A 167 2.17 16.13 10.87
C ALA A 167 1.52 15.28 11.98
N ASP A 168 0.81 14.20 11.64
CA ASP A 168 0.24 13.26 12.61
C ASP A 168 1.26 12.22 13.12
N HIS A 169 2.50 12.27 12.63
CA HIS A 169 3.63 11.48 13.11
C HIS A 169 4.84 12.40 13.35
N PRO A 170 4.76 13.32 14.32
CA PRO A 170 5.84 14.27 14.57
C PRO A 170 7.10 13.53 15.08
N HIS A 171 8.26 14.05 14.73
CA HIS A 171 9.54 13.55 15.22
C HIS A 171 10.35 14.67 15.85
N LEU A 172 11.25 14.31 16.76
CA LEU A 172 12.16 15.27 17.37
C LEU A 172 13.36 15.51 16.44
N PRO A 173 13.80 16.77 16.22
CA PRO A 173 15.00 17.05 15.43
C PRO A 173 16.27 16.37 15.96
N ALA A 174 16.34 16.16 17.29
CA ALA A 174 17.45 15.46 17.94
C ALA A 174 17.36 13.92 17.82
N PHE A 175 16.29 13.36 17.23
CA PHE A 175 16.06 11.94 17.05
C PHE A 175 15.63 11.65 15.61
N PRO A 176 16.58 11.68 14.64
CA PRO A 176 16.28 11.56 13.21
C PRO A 176 15.66 10.21 12.82
N GLU A 177 15.87 9.16 13.62
CA GLU A 177 15.28 7.83 13.42
C GLU A 177 13.74 7.85 13.52
N GLY A 178 13.19 8.88 14.18
CA GLY A 178 11.74 9.13 14.20
C GLY A 178 11.16 9.49 12.82
N ARG A 179 12.02 9.86 11.85
CA ARG A 179 11.61 10.13 10.46
C ARG A 179 11.71 8.85 9.62
N TYR A 180 10.79 7.95 9.81
CA TYR A 180 10.82 6.61 9.20
C TYR A 180 9.76 6.37 8.10
N LEU A 181 8.75 7.21 7.99
CA LEU A 181 7.69 7.04 6.99
C LEU A 181 8.13 7.53 5.60
N LYS A 182 7.80 6.72 4.60
CA LYS A 182 7.95 6.98 3.16
C LYS A 182 6.69 6.49 2.45
N CYS A 183 6.18 7.26 1.52
CA CYS A 183 5.06 6.87 0.67
C CYS A 183 5.17 7.55 -0.70
#